data_968f0b70626cda87e2ddf2b9838ae365
#
_entry.id   968f0b70626cda87e2ddf2b9838ae365
#
_cell.length_a   1.000
_cell.length_b   1.000
_cell.length_c   1.000
_cell.angle_alpha   90.00
_cell.angle_beta   90.00
_cell.angle_gamma   90.00
#
_symmetry.space_group_name_H-M   'P 1'
#
loop_
_entity.id
_entity.type
_entity.pdbx_description
1 polymer ?
#
loop_
_entity_poly.entity_id
_entity_poly.type
_entity_poly.pdbx_seq_one_letter_code
_entity_poly.pdbx_strand_id
1 'polypeptide(L)'
;MADNNKDQKTEEPTSKRVTDTEKKGNFAHSKEINSSFILLAALLGFMILGEQSTRNVMGSWTDMFAESWTLQLSPEELYKITANAMQAFVKIVGPFLIIIMLAGVMSNLLQIGGLRFSSHPLVPKFNKLNPLAGFGRI
;
A
#
# COMPACT_ATOMS: atom_id res chain seq x y z
N MET A 1 2.65 -43.47 14.73
CA MET A 1 1.25 -43.08 14.99
C MET A 1 1.29 -41.62 15.50
N ALA A 2 1.09 -40.67 14.62
CA ALA A 2 0.97 -39.25 14.98
C ALA A 2 -0.51 -38.99 15.16
N ASP A 3 -0.94 -38.98 16.38
CA ASP A 3 -2.33 -38.74 16.78
C ASP A 3 -2.66 -37.27 16.49
N ASN A 4 -3.56 -37.09 15.56
CA ASN A 4 -3.94 -35.82 14.98
C ASN A 4 -4.99 -35.19 15.89
N ASN A 5 -4.54 -34.56 16.99
CA ASN A 5 -5.37 -33.83 17.95
C ASN A 5 -5.97 -32.58 17.27
N LYS A 6 -6.82 -32.77 16.27
CA LYS A 6 -7.61 -31.68 15.64
C LYS A 6 -8.76 -31.24 16.53
N ASP A 7 -9.21 -32.07 17.45
CA ASP A 7 -10.38 -31.82 18.31
C ASP A 7 -10.11 -30.86 19.49
N GLN A 8 -8.86 -30.53 19.76
CA GLN A 8 -8.49 -29.56 20.83
C GLN A 8 -8.40 -28.12 20.36
N LYS A 9 -8.79 -27.80 19.12
CA LYS A 9 -8.75 -26.45 18.57
C LYS A 9 -10.07 -25.69 18.65
N THR A 10 -11.05 -26.17 19.35
CA THR A 10 -12.40 -25.56 19.45
C THR A 10 -12.51 -24.51 20.56
N GLU A 11 -11.52 -24.38 21.43
CA GLU A 11 -11.54 -23.34 22.47
C GLU A 11 -10.84 -22.06 21.97
N GLU A 12 -11.45 -20.92 22.30
CA GLU A 12 -10.87 -19.60 22.01
C GLU A 12 -9.49 -19.47 22.69
N PRO A 13 -8.50 -18.88 21.98
CA PRO A 13 -7.16 -18.72 22.54
C PRO A 13 -7.21 -17.82 23.79
N THR A 14 -6.58 -18.26 24.86
CA THR A 14 -6.47 -17.47 26.11
C THR A 14 -5.79 -16.13 25.83
N SER A 15 -6.17 -15.08 26.54
CA SER A 15 -5.64 -13.71 26.42
C SER A 15 -4.10 -13.67 26.44
N LYS A 16 -3.47 -14.51 27.26
CA LYS A 16 -2.00 -14.65 27.33
C LYS A 16 -1.40 -15.14 26.00
N ARG A 17 -2.03 -16.14 25.37
CA ARG A 17 -1.56 -16.70 24.09
C ARG A 17 -1.70 -15.69 22.93
N VAL A 18 -2.77 -14.90 22.95
CA VAL A 18 -2.96 -13.79 21.98
C VAL A 18 -1.84 -12.76 22.14
N THR A 19 -1.58 -12.30 23.37
CA THR A 19 -0.53 -11.32 23.67
C THR A 19 0.87 -11.82 23.29
N ASP A 20 1.17 -13.10 23.53
CA ASP A 20 2.46 -13.70 23.14
C ASP A 20 2.62 -13.81 21.62
N THR A 21 1.52 -14.03 20.89
CA THR A 21 1.52 -14.09 19.43
C THR A 21 1.70 -12.68 18.84
N GLU A 22 1.07 -11.68 19.43
CA GLU A 22 1.26 -10.27 19.06
C GLU A 22 2.69 -9.79 19.30
N LYS A 23 3.31 -10.14 20.44
CA LYS A 23 4.72 -9.84 20.74
C LYS A 23 5.67 -10.45 19.72
N LYS A 24 5.32 -11.61 19.13
CA LYS A 24 6.08 -12.24 18.04
C LYS A 24 5.85 -11.58 16.67
N GLY A 25 5.03 -10.53 16.59
CA GLY A 25 4.72 -9.80 15.35
C GLY A 25 3.65 -10.46 14.49
N ASN A 26 2.93 -11.47 15.00
CA ASN A 26 1.82 -12.10 14.30
C ASN A 26 0.50 -11.41 14.71
N PHE A 27 0.07 -10.46 13.91
CA PHE A 27 -1.20 -9.76 14.09
C PHE A 27 -2.28 -10.38 13.21
N ALA A 28 -3.51 -10.42 13.72
CA ALA A 28 -4.66 -10.77 12.89
C ALA A 28 -4.85 -9.69 11.83
N HIS A 29 -4.73 -10.05 10.56
CA HIS A 29 -4.83 -9.14 9.42
C HIS A 29 -5.75 -9.73 8.36
N SER A 30 -6.83 -9.03 8.05
CA SER A 30 -7.73 -9.40 6.97
C SER A 30 -7.39 -8.60 5.71
N LYS A 31 -7.02 -9.32 4.65
CA LYS A 31 -6.76 -8.72 3.34
C LYS A 31 -8.03 -8.11 2.74
N GLU A 32 -9.18 -8.69 3.02
CA GLU A 32 -10.48 -8.25 2.51
C GLU A 32 -10.87 -6.89 3.08
N ILE A 33 -10.68 -6.70 4.40
CA ILE A 33 -10.94 -5.41 5.06
C ILE A 33 -10.02 -4.33 4.49
N ASN A 34 -8.73 -4.66 4.29
CA ASN A 34 -7.79 -3.71 3.72
C ASN A 34 -8.19 -3.28 2.30
N SER A 35 -8.53 -4.25 1.45
CA SER A 35 -8.97 -3.98 0.07
C SER A 35 -10.26 -3.15 0.04
N SER A 36 -11.23 -3.49 0.88
CA SER A 36 -12.50 -2.75 0.98
C SER A 36 -12.28 -1.31 1.43
N PHE A 37 -11.37 -1.11 2.40
CA PHE A 37 -11.04 0.22 2.90
C PHE A 37 -10.37 1.09 1.82
N ILE A 38 -9.44 0.51 1.06
CA ILE A 38 -8.76 1.20 -0.05
C ILE A 38 -9.77 1.54 -1.17
N LEU A 39 -10.67 0.61 -1.52
CA LEU A 39 -11.70 0.85 -2.53
C LEU A 39 -12.66 1.96 -2.12
N LEU A 40 -13.09 1.96 -0.86
CA LEU A 40 -13.95 3.01 -0.32
C LEU A 40 -13.24 4.38 -0.35
N ALA A 41 -11.97 4.41 0.04
CA ALA A 41 -11.18 5.63 0.00
C ALA A 41 -10.96 6.14 -1.44
N ALA A 42 -10.74 5.23 -2.40
CA ALA A 42 -10.64 5.59 -3.81
C ALA A 42 -11.95 6.18 -4.34
N LEU A 43 -13.10 5.58 -4.00
CA LEU A 43 -14.43 6.09 -4.36
C LEU A 43 -14.66 7.49 -3.79
N LEU A 44 -14.40 7.70 -2.51
CA LEU A 44 -14.50 9.00 -1.86
C LEU A 44 -13.53 10.02 -2.48
N GLY A 45 -12.32 9.60 -2.81
CA GLY A 45 -11.34 10.42 -3.52
C GLY A 45 -11.87 10.88 -4.88
N PHE A 46 -12.51 9.99 -5.64
CA PHE A 46 -13.15 10.35 -6.91
C PHE A 46 -14.32 11.33 -6.72
N MET A 47 -15.12 11.14 -5.70
CA MET A 47 -16.23 12.07 -5.42
C MET A 47 -15.74 13.46 -5.04
N ILE A 48 -14.66 13.58 -4.29
CA ILE A 48 -14.15 14.87 -3.80
C ILE A 48 -13.29 15.57 -4.86
N LEU A 49 -12.41 14.83 -5.53
CA LEU A 49 -11.41 15.39 -6.43
C LEU A 49 -11.78 15.31 -7.91
N GLY A 50 -12.83 14.55 -8.27
CA GLY A 50 -13.17 14.24 -9.65
C GLY A 50 -13.45 15.49 -10.49
N GLU A 51 -14.21 16.43 -9.97
CA GLU A 51 -14.51 17.68 -10.68
C GLU A 51 -13.25 18.52 -10.93
N GLN A 52 -12.41 18.67 -9.92
CA GLN A 52 -11.15 19.42 -10.05
C GLN A 52 -10.18 18.72 -11.01
N SER A 53 -10.10 17.39 -10.94
CA SER A 53 -9.27 16.60 -11.86
C SER A 53 -9.74 16.72 -13.31
N THR A 54 -11.04 16.68 -13.53
CA THR A 54 -11.63 16.88 -14.87
C THR A 54 -11.29 18.27 -15.41
N ARG A 55 -11.42 19.31 -14.60
CA ARG A 55 -11.00 20.67 -15.00
C ARG A 55 -9.51 20.75 -15.32
N ASN A 56 -8.66 20.12 -14.53
CA ASN A 56 -7.23 20.10 -14.77
C ASN A 56 -6.87 19.36 -16.07
N VAL A 57 -7.54 18.23 -16.35
CA VAL A 57 -7.36 17.49 -17.61
C VAL A 57 -7.77 18.36 -18.79
N MET A 58 -8.97 18.94 -18.76
CA MET A 58 -9.48 19.79 -19.86
C MET A 58 -8.58 21.01 -20.07
N GLY A 59 -8.13 21.68 -19.01
CA GLY A 59 -7.19 22.79 -19.08
C GLY A 59 -5.88 22.39 -19.76
N SER A 60 -5.27 21.31 -19.29
CA SER A 60 -4.00 20.82 -19.87
C SER A 60 -4.13 20.46 -21.36
N TRP A 61 -5.27 19.90 -21.76
CA TRP A 61 -5.53 19.59 -23.17
C TRP A 61 -5.73 20.85 -24.00
N THR A 62 -6.49 21.81 -23.48
CA THR A 62 -6.71 23.10 -24.16
C THR A 62 -5.39 23.82 -24.38
N ASP A 63 -4.53 23.89 -23.37
CA ASP A 63 -3.21 24.52 -23.45
C ASP A 63 -2.31 23.80 -24.48
N MET A 64 -2.28 22.47 -24.43
CA MET A 64 -1.50 21.66 -25.37
C MET A 64 -1.95 21.86 -26.84
N PHE A 65 -3.26 21.93 -27.08
CA PHE A 65 -3.78 22.18 -28.42
C PHE A 65 -3.54 23.63 -28.87
N ALA A 66 -3.66 24.61 -27.99
CA ALA A 66 -3.39 26.00 -28.31
C ALA A 66 -1.92 26.24 -28.70
N GLU A 67 -0.99 25.60 -27.99
CA GLU A 67 0.43 25.71 -28.26
C GLU A 67 0.87 24.92 -29.51
N SER A 68 0.14 23.85 -29.87
CA SER A 68 0.55 22.94 -30.96
C SER A 68 0.70 23.63 -32.33
N TRP A 69 -0.02 24.72 -32.58
CA TRP A 69 0.04 25.47 -33.87
C TRP A 69 1.27 26.36 -34.01
N THR A 70 1.97 26.67 -32.93
CA THR A 70 3.13 27.57 -32.89
C THR A 70 4.43 26.82 -32.55
N LEU A 71 4.34 25.51 -32.33
CA LEU A 71 5.48 24.70 -31.93
C LEU A 71 6.55 24.60 -33.00
N GLN A 72 7.75 25.09 -32.70
CA GLN A 72 8.97 24.77 -33.44
C GLN A 72 9.67 23.64 -32.69
N LEU A 73 9.82 22.49 -33.33
CA LEU A 73 10.45 21.31 -32.73
C LEU A 73 11.93 21.54 -32.46
N SER A 74 12.26 22.27 -31.42
CA SER A 74 13.62 22.42 -30.90
C SER A 74 13.81 21.54 -29.67
N PRO A 75 15.04 21.15 -29.31
CA PRO A 75 15.32 20.39 -28.09
C PRO A 75 14.84 21.07 -26.82
N GLU A 76 14.89 22.39 -26.78
CA GLU A 76 14.41 23.19 -25.64
C GLU A 76 12.89 23.13 -25.49
N GLU A 77 12.16 23.18 -26.60
CA GLU A 77 10.69 23.10 -26.59
C GLU A 77 10.22 21.69 -26.23
N LEU A 78 10.90 20.64 -26.72
CA LEU A 78 10.59 19.28 -26.30
C LEU A 78 10.77 19.10 -24.80
N TYR A 79 11.81 19.69 -24.21
CA TYR A 79 12.00 19.66 -22.77
C TYR A 79 10.84 20.36 -22.03
N LYS A 80 10.43 21.53 -22.48
CA LYS A 80 9.28 22.29 -21.88
C LYS A 80 7.98 21.50 -21.95
N ILE A 81 7.67 20.93 -23.12
CA ILE A 81 6.46 20.12 -23.32
C ILE A 81 6.47 18.93 -22.35
N THR A 82 7.59 18.23 -22.27
CA THR A 82 7.71 17.05 -21.37
C THR A 82 7.57 17.47 -19.91
N ALA A 83 8.19 18.57 -19.51
CA ALA A 83 8.08 19.09 -18.14
C ALA A 83 6.65 19.50 -17.80
N ASN A 84 5.95 20.19 -18.71
CA ASN A 84 4.56 20.60 -18.55
C ASN A 84 3.63 19.38 -18.45
N ALA A 85 3.81 18.38 -19.32
CA ALA A 85 3.06 17.12 -19.27
C ALA A 85 3.27 16.38 -17.95
N MET A 86 4.52 16.29 -17.47
CA MET A 86 4.83 15.66 -16.18
C MET A 86 4.19 16.43 -15.01
N GLN A 87 4.24 17.76 -15.05
CA GLN A 87 3.61 18.59 -14.03
C GLN A 87 2.09 18.42 -14.02
N ALA A 88 1.45 18.39 -15.20
CA ALA A 88 0.02 18.12 -15.35
C ALA A 88 -0.33 16.73 -14.80
N PHE A 89 0.45 15.70 -15.13
CA PHE A 89 0.27 14.35 -14.61
C PHE A 89 0.32 14.32 -13.09
N VAL A 90 1.34 14.94 -12.47
CA VAL A 90 1.46 14.97 -11.00
C VAL A 90 0.30 15.73 -10.36
N LYS A 91 -0.16 16.83 -10.94
CA LYS A 91 -1.31 17.59 -10.44
C LYS A 91 -2.62 16.80 -10.49
N ILE A 92 -2.80 15.98 -11.53
CA ILE A 92 -4.03 15.19 -11.74
C ILE A 92 -4.00 13.92 -10.91
N VAL A 93 -2.93 13.15 -10.98
CA VAL A 93 -2.83 11.81 -10.38
C VAL A 93 -2.33 11.85 -8.93
N GLY A 94 -1.45 12.80 -8.60
CA GLY A 94 -0.82 12.90 -7.29
C GLY A 94 -1.78 12.88 -6.10
N PRO A 95 -2.85 13.69 -6.10
CA PRO A 95 -3.81 13.72 -5.00
C PRO A 95 -4.50 12.35 -4.78
N PHE A 96 -4.82 11.62 -5.84
CA PHE A 96 -5.40 10.27 -5.74
C PHE A 96 -4.41 9.27 -5.15
N LEU A 97 -3.15 9.32 -5.58
CA LEU A 97 -2.10 8.45 -5.02
C LEU A 97 -1.91 8.70 -3.53
N ILE A 98 -1.94 9.96 -3.09
CA ILE A 98 -1.83 10.31 -1.67
C ILE A 98 -3.00 9.73 -0.88
N ILE A 99 -4.23 9.87 -1.37
CA ILE A 99 -5.43 9.32 -0.70
C ILE A 99 -5.32 7.80 -0.57
N ILE A 100 -4.97 7.11 -1.66
CA ILE A 100 -4.86 5.64 -1.67
C ILE A 100 -3.73 5.18 -0.74
N MET A 101 -2.59 5.86 -0.76
CA MET A 101 -1.47 5.56 0.13
C MET A 101 -1.84 5.74 1.60
N LEU A 102 -2.47 6.86 1.95
CA LEU A 102 -2.95 7.12 3.31
C LEU A 102 -3.99 6.09 3.74
N ALA A 103 -4.93 5.74 2.85
CA ALA A 103 -5.93 4.72 3.13
C ALA A 103 -5.30 3.36 3.42
N GLY A 104 -4.30 2.94 2.66
CA GLY A 104 -3.56 1.70 2.90
C GLY A 104 -2.84 1.68 4.25
N VAL A 105 -2.18 2.79 4.59
CA VAL A 105 -1.52 2.93 5.89
C VAL A 105 -2.54 2.91 7.02
N MET A 106 -3.61 3.70 6.91
CA MET A 106 -4.66 3.78 7.93
C MET A 106 -5.38 2.45 8.13
N SER A 107 -5.70 1.74 7.05
CA SER A 107 -6.32 0.42 7.13
C SER A 107 -5.47 -0.57 7.93
N ASN A 108 -4.16 -0.59 7.68
CA ASN A 108 -3.24 -1.43 8.45
C ASN A 108 -3.16 -1.02 9.93
N LEU A 109 -3.05 0.28 10.20
CA LEU A 109 -2.99 0.80 11.58
C LEU A 109 -4.25 0.46 12.37
N LEU A 110 -5.41 0.60 11.75
CA LEU A 110 -6.70 0.27 12.38
C LEU A 110 -6.82 -1.22 12.69
N GLN A 111 -6.37 -2.10 11.80
CA GLN A 111 -6.44 -3.55 12.01
C GLN A 111 -5.49 -4.04 13.12
N ILE A 112 -4.30 -3.44 13.21
CA ILE A 112 -3.29 -3.81 14.21
C ILE A 112 -3.60 -3.18 15.59
N GLY A 113 -4.56 -2.24 15.65
CA GLY A 113 -4.90 -1.52 16.88
C GLY A 113 -3.86 -0.46 17.25
N GLY A 114 -3.26 0.20 16.25
CA GLY A 114 -2.30 1.28 16.40
C GLY A 114 -0.88 0.92 15.94
N LEU A 115 0.06 1.85 16.17
CA LEU A 115 1.49 1.67 15.87
C LEU A 115 2.13 0.70 16.87
N ARG A 116 2.15 -0.60 16.54
CA ARG A 116 2.84 -1.62 17.34
C ARG A 116 4.13 -2.02 16.64
N PHE A 117 5.26 -1.56 17.15
CA PHE A 117 6.58 -1.96 16.68
C PHE A 117 7.00 -3.25 17.36
N SER A 118 7.07 -4.35 16.60
CA SER A 118 7.72 -5.59 17.07
C SER A 118 9.11 -5.68 16.47
N SER A 119 10.13 -5.66 17.30
CA SER A 119 11.53 -5.85 16.86
C SER A 119 11.87 -7.33 16.59
N HIS A 120 11.03 -8.25 17.06
CA HIS A 120 11.28 -9.67 16.94
C HIS A 120 11.47 -10.21 15.50
N PRO A 121 10.70 -9.75 14.47
CA PRO A 121 10.93 -10.16 13.09
C PRO A 121 12.24 -9.63 12.49
N LEU A 122 12.78 -8.53 13.04
CA LEU A 122 13.99 -7.87 12.54
C LEU A 122 15.28 -8.52 13.07
N VAL A 123 15.17 -9.36 14.10
CA VAL A 123 16.34 -10.09 14.64
C VAL A 123 16.66 -11.27 13.72
N PRO A 124 17.82 -11.27 13.05
CA PRO A 124 18.21 -12.37 12.16
C PRO A 124 18.35 -13.66 12.95
N LYS A 125 17.59 -14.68 12.55
CA LYS A 125 17.60 -16.01 13.17
C LYS A 125 18.74 -16.86 12.58
N PHE A 126 19.97 -16.61 12.99
CA PHE A 126 21.17 -17.33 12.52
C PHE A 126 21.08 -18.85 12.71
N ASN A 127 20.30 -19.32 13.68
CA ASN A 127 20.04 -20.76 13.87
C ASN A 127 19.32 -21.42 12.67
N LYS A 128 18.61 -20.66 11.83
CA LYS A 128 17.98 -21.19 10.62
C LYS A 128 18.94 -21.26 9.42
N LEU A 129 20.08 -20.57 9.52
CA LEU A 129 21.12 -20.54 8.49
C LEU A 129 22.20 -21.59 8.70
N ASN A 130 22.11 -22.40 9.77
CA ASN A 130 23.07 -23.46 10.04
C ASN A 130 22.79 -24.65 9.10
N PRO A 131 23.68 -24.90 8.09
CA PRO A 131 23.51 -25.99 7.12
C PRO A 131 23.58 -27.37 7.76
N LEU A 132 24.35 -27.50 8.87
CA LEU A 132 24.48 -28.75 9.59
C LEU A 132 23.19 -29.21 10.27
N ALA A 133 22.32 -28.23 10.68
CA ALA A 133 21.00 -28.55 11.24
C ALA A 133 19.99 -28.99 10.15
N GLY A 134 20.27 -28.69 8.88
CA GLY A 134 19.47 -29.13 7.73
C GLY A 134 19.76 -30.56 7.32
N PHE A 135 21.02 -30.98 7.38
CA PHE A 135 21.45 -32.35 7.03
C PHE A 135 20.91 -33.43 7.99
N GLY A 136 20.65 -33.07 9.25
CA GLY A 136 20.10 -34.03 10.24
C GLY A 136 18.57 -34.25 10.12
N ARG A 137 17.90 -33.64 9.14
CA ARG A 137 16.43 -33.75 8.90
C ARG A 137 16.09 -34.54 7.62
N ILE A 138 17.08 -34.93 6.85
CA ILE A 138 16.97 -35.85 5.71
C ILE A 138 17.32 -37.25 6.17
#